data_2606695a8cac08e91eafef2abd96438f
#
_entry.id   2606695a8cac08e91eafef2abd96438f
#
_cell.length_a   1.000
_cell.length_b   1.000
_cell.length_c   1.000
_cell.angle_alpha   90.00
_cell.angle_beta   90.00
_cell.angle_gamma   90.00
#
_symmetry.space_group_name_H-M   'P 1'
#
loop_
_entity.id
_entity.type
_entity.pdbx_description
1 polymer ?
#
loop_
_entity_poly.entity_id
_entity_poly.type
_entity_poly.pdbx_seq_one_letter_code
_entity_poly.pdbx_strand_id
1 'polypeptide(L)'
;MVEKNETLVVFSPCRAQSVALRGKGTASVPWNQSKPEKRAFGAQSMVAPLRCVLLVRPVPPADPDCWRAFGYLRPIDHQRAVTEHAALAALLERERIETIVVEPDDPNLQDAIFPFDPILVTEAGAILLRMGKVLRQPEVAFLERVLHDLGVPILGRIDSPGTVEGGDCLWLDERTLVVGRSYRTNDAGITQLAELVRPLGVEVIAVDLPHWHGPGECLHLLSLLSPVDVDLVVAYPPLIPVRLMELLRSRQFELIAVPDEEFPTQGPNVLALAPRRCVILRENVRTIAALEAAGCTVYPYQGQEISHNRSGGPTCLTRPLLRDW
;
A
#
# COMPACT_ATOMS: atom_id res chain seq x y z
N MET A 1 -35.15 -4.52 18.56
CA MET A 1 -33.72 -4.34 18.87
C MET A 1 -33.06 -5.65 18.53
N VAL A 2 -32.40 -5.71 17.41
CA VAL A 2 -31.61 -6.87 16.97
C VAL A 2 -30.17 -6.38 16.94
N GLU A 3 -29.36 -6.86 17.89
CA GLU A 3 -27.92 -6.66 17.89
C GLU A 3 -27.34 -7.32 16.63
N LYS A 4 -26.73 -6.52 15.75
CA LYS A 4 -25.94 -7.02 14.66
C LYS A 4 -24.55 -7.35 15.20
N ASN A 5 -24.23 -8.64 15.31
CA ASN A 5 -22.88 -9.12 15.55
C ASN A 5 -22.01 -8.82 14.30
N GLU A 6 -21.11 -7.87 14.42
CA GLU A 6 -20.02 -7.69 13.48
C GLU A 6 -19.02 -8.82 13.63
N THR A 7 -18.89 -9.63 12.59
CA THR A 7 -17.95 -10.77 12.62
C THR A 7 -16.60 -10.33 12.07
N LEU A 8 -15.73 -9.87 12.98
CA LEU A 8 -14.32 -9.71 12.71
C LEU A 8 -13.68 -11.10 12.68
N VAL A 9 -13.33 -11.61 11.49
CA VAL A 9 -12.61 -12.90 11.40
C VAL A 9 -11.11 -12.60 11.53
N VAL A 10 -10.65 -12.62 12.77
CA VAL A 10 -9.21 -12.54 13.11
C VAL A 10 -8.69 -13.95 13.27
N PHE A 11 -7.87 -14.42 12.35
CA PHE A 11 -7.14 -15.68 12.53
C PHE A 11 -5.82 -15.42 13.25
N SER A 12 -5.79 -15.87 14.51
CA SER A 12 -4.69 -15.95 15.48
C SER A 12 -4.21 -14.64 16.11
N PRO A 13 -4.25 -14.54 17.44
CA PRO A 13 -3.98 -13.29 18.15
C PRO A 13 -2.50 -13.11 18.50
N CYS A 14 -1.96 -11.96 18.18
CA CYS A 14 -0.83 -11.43 18.96
C CYS A 14 -1.32 -11.16 20.38
N ARG A 15 -0.87 -11.95 21.37
CA ARG A 15 -1.28 -11.82 22.77
C ARG A 15 -0.87 -10.46 23.32
N ALA A 16 -1.85 -9.60 23.58
CA ALA A 16 -1.67 -8.45 24.46
C ALA A 16 -1.56 -8.94 25.90
N GLN A 17 -0.38 -8.77 26.53
CA GLN A 17 -0.22 -8.93 27.97
C GLN A 17 -0.52 -7.61 28.65
N SER A 18 -1.55 -7.61 29.51
CA SER A 18 -1.89 -6.49 30.39
C SER A 18 -0.79 -6.26 31.43
N VAL A 19 -0.22 -5.04 31.45
CA VAL A 19 0.72 -4.61 32.48
C VAL A 19 -0.03 -3.86 33.56
N ALA A 20 -0.04 -4.42 34.77
CA ALA A 20 -0.54 -3.77 35.96
C ALA A 20 0.51 -2.79 36.54
N LEU A 21 0.16 -1.53 36.70
CA LEU A 21 0.96 -0.51 37.35
C LEU A 21 0.99 -0.74 38.86
N ARG A 22 2.16 -1.01 39.43
CA ARG A 22 2.44 -0.81 40.89
C ARG A 22 3.72 0.00 41.05
N GLY A 23 3.63 0.94 41.99
CA GLY A 23 4.51 2.07 42.17
C GLY A 23 5.83 1.88 42.87
N LYS A 24 6.62 2.93 42.76
CA LYS A 24 7.70 3.52 43.56
C LYS A 24 8.83 2.63 44.12
N GLY A 25 10.02 2.88 43.58
CA GLY A 25 11.28 2.49 44.21
C GLY A 25 12.45 2.96 43.34
N THR A 26 13.19 3.97 43.77
CA THR A 26 14.45 4.44 43.18
C THR A 26 15.55 3.42 43.39
N ALA A 27 15.99 2.74 42.34
CA ALA A 27 17.25 2.01 42.33
C ALA A 27 17.83 2.11 40.92
N SER A 28 19.09 2.50 40.80
CA SER A 28 19.87 2.53 39.58
C SER A 28 19.90 1.13 38.93
N VAL A 29 19.24 0.98 37.78
CA VAL A 29 19.22 -0.27 37.03
C VAL A 29 20.38 -0.25 36.01
N PRO A 30 21.23 -1.31 35.97
CA PRO A 30 22.28 -1.43 34.97
C PRO A 30 21.64 -1.56 33.58
N TRP A 31 22.23 -0.93 32.59
CA TRP A 31 21.85 -0.99 31.17
C TRP A 31 21.85 -2.47 30.70
N ASN A 32 20.69 -3.09 30.76
CA ASN A 32 20.50 -4.42 30.22
C ASN A 32 20.16 -4.24 28.73
N GLN A 33 21.00 -4.78 27.85
CA GLN A 33 20.70 -4.90 26.42
C GLN A 33 19.52 -5.88 26.24
N SER A 34 18.29 -5.41 26.54
CA SER A 34 17.09 -6.13 26.17
C SER A 34 17.04 -6.20 24.64
N LYS A 35 16.84 -7.40 24.08
CA LYS A 35 16.48 -7.57 22.66
C LYS A 35 15.39 -6.57 22.34
N PRO A 36 15.47 -5.86 21.18
CA PRO A 36 14.43 -4.91 20.82
C PRO A 36 13.07 -5.61 20.88
N GLU A 37 12.12 -5.03 21.62
CA GLU A 37 10.73 -5.49 21.60
C GLU A 37 10.29 -5.59 20.14
N LYS A 38 9.70 -6.73 19.78
CA LYS A 38 9.27 -6.98 18.40
C LYS A 38 8.22 -5.94 18.03
N ARG A 39 8.53 -5.05 17.10
CA ARG A 39 7.58 -4.01 16.63
C ARG A 39 6.28 -4.67 16.20
N ALA A 40 5.15 -4.09 16.56
CA ALA A 40 3.82 -4.57 16.16
C ALA A 40 3.38 -3.97 14.79
N PHE A 41 3.95 -2.81 14.41
CA PHE A 41 3.68 -2.12 13.15
C PHE A 41 4.91 -1.31 12.70
N GLY A 42 4.85 -0.83 11.46
CA GLY A 42 5.90 -0.03 10.82
C GLY A 42 6.22 -0.53 9.43
N ALA A 43 6.16 0.33 8.42
CA ALA A 43 6.30 -0.06 7.01
C ALA A 43 6.97 1.02 6.15
N GLN A 44 8.05 1.66 6.67
CA GLN A 44 8.82 2.70 5.96
C GLN A 44 9.81 2.12 4.95
N SER A 45 9.40 1.09 4.23
CA SER A 45 10.19 0.47 3.16
C SER A 45 9.28 -0.16 2.13
N MET A 46 9.70 -0.14 0.86
CA MET A 46 9.01 -0.88 -0.20
C MET A 46 9.50 -2.33 -0.31
N VAL A 47 10.72 -2.63 0.17
CA VAL A 47 11.42 -3.89 -0.14
C VAL A 47 11.82 -4.72 1.09
N ALA A 48 11.88 -4.13 2.28
CA ALA A 48 12.18 -4.88 3.50
C ALA A 48 11.18 -6.03 3.69
N PRO A 49 11.60 -7.16 4.32
CA PRO A 49 10.73 -8.32 4.47
C PRO A 49 9.36 -7.99 5.05
N LEU A 50 8.31 -8.30 4.31
CA LEU A 50 6.91 -8.09 4.70
C LEU A 50 6.51 -9.13 5.76
N ARG A 51 5.99 -8.68 6.90
CA ARG A 51 5.60 -9.54 8.03
C ARG A 51 4.10 -9.57 8.24
N CYS A 52 3.45 -8.42 8.10
CA CYS A 52 2.00 -8.31 8.28
C CYS A 52 1.43 -7.36 7.23
N VAL A 53 0.28 -7.74 6.67
CA VAL A 53 -0.40 -6.97 5.64
C VAL A 53 -1.91 -6.96 5.85
N LEU A 54 -2.51 -5.79 5.66
CA LEU A 54 -3.96 -5.60 5.63
C LEU A 54 -4.46 -5.78 4.20
N LEU A 55 -5.51 -6.57 4.04
CA LEU A 55 -6.31 -6.71 2.83
C LEU A 55 -7.76 -6.38 3.14
N VAL A 56 -8.45 -5.81 2.17
CA VAL A 56 -9.88 -5.52 2.27
C VAL A 56 -10.64 -6.36 1.26
N ARG A 57 -11.59 -7.16 1.74
CA ARG A 57 -12.40 -8.04 0.91
C ARG A 57 -13.29 -7.22 -0.03
N PRO A 58 -13.43 -7.62 -1.32
CA PRO A 58 -14.41 -7.00 -2.20
C PRO A 58 -15.82 -7.24 -1.68
N VAL A 59 -16.64 -6.19 -1.68
CA VAL A 59 -18.07 -6.25 -1.32
C VAL A 59 -18.94 -6.28 -2.57
N PRO A 60 -20.15 -6.89 -2.51
CA PRO A 60 -21.08 -6.83 -3.63
C PRO A 60 -21.53 -5.38 -3.85
N PRO A 61 -21.59 -4.89 -5.09
CA PRO A 61 -22.02 -3.53 -5.35
C PRO A 61 -23.51 -3.36 -5.03
N ALA A 62 -23.87 -2.27 -4.34
CA ALA A 62 -25.26 -1.90 -4.09
C ALA A 62 -25.98 -1.52 -5.40
N ASP A 63 -25.25 -0.85 -6.31
CA ASP A 63 -25.68 -0.50 -7.65
C ASP A 63 -24.86 -1.29 -8.67
N PRO A 64 -25.45 -2.16 -9.51
CA PRO A 64 -24.75 -2.90 -10.55
C PRO A 64 -24.02 -2.03 -11.58
N ASP A 65 -24.46 -0.79 -11.77
CA ASP A 65 -23.87 0.17 -12.72
C ASP A 65 -22.80 1.08 -12.09
N CYS A 66 -22.51 0.96 -10.79
CA CYS A 66 -21.51 1.77 -10.08
C CYS A 66 -20.12 1.73 -10.72
N TRP A 67 -19.79 0.67 -11.45
CA TRP A 67 -18.51 0.51 -12.13
C TRP A 67 -18.13 1.70 -13.03
N ARG A 68 -19.14 2.36 -13.64
CA ARG A 68 -18.92 3.55 -14.48
C ARG A 68 -18.42 4.74 -13.65
N ALA A 69 -19.04 4.97 -12.49
CA ALA A 69 -18.66 6.06 -11.58
C ALA A 69 -17.27 5.83 -10.96
N PHE A 70 -16.93 4.55 -10.73
CA PHE A 70 -15.60 4.17 -10.23
C PHE A 70 -14.54 4.14 -11.33
N GLY A 71 -14.91 4.21 -12.63
CA GLY A 71 -13.99 4.16 -13.75
C GLY A 71 -13.45 2.74 -14.05
N TYR A 72 -14.22 1.70 -13.72
CA TYR A 72 -13.84 0.33 -14.05
C TYR A 72 -14.10 0.02 -15.54
N LEU A 73 -13.40 -0.95 -16.07
CA LEU A 73 -13.48 -1.30 -17.49
C LEU A 73 -14.82 -1.96 -17.88
N ARG A 74 -15.45 -2.66 -16.93
CA ARG A 74 -16.69 -3.43 -17.14
C ARG A 74 -17.45 -3.64 -15.83
N PRO A 75 -18.72 -4.11 -15.88
CA PRO A 75 -19.47 -4.52 -14.69
C PRO A 75 -18.69 -5.48 -13.81
N ILE A 76 -18.91 -5.37 -12.49
CA ILE A 76 -18.20 -6.15 -11.48
C ILE A 76 -18.73 -7.59 -11.44
N ASP A 77 -17.87 -8.57 -11.64
CA ASP A 77 -18.09 -9.95 -11.26
C ASP A 77 -17.64 -10.18 -9.82
N HIS A 78 -18.55 -9.95 -8.87
CA HIS A 78 -18.25 -10.05 -7.45
C HIS A 78 -17.77 -11.45 -7.03
N GLN A 79 -18.39 -12.52 -7.56
CA GLN A 79 -17.99 -13.90 -7.22
C GLN A 79 -16.54 -14.18 -7.63
N ARG A 80 -16.16 -13.72 -8.83
CA ARG A 80 -14.80 -13.81 -9.31
C ARG A 80 -13.85 -12.95 -8.49
N ALA A 81 -14.25 -11.72 -8.15
CA ALA A 81 -13.45 -10.83 -7.31
C ALA A 81 -13.12 -11.47 -5.96
N VAL A 82 -14.10 -12.07 -5.28
CA VAL A 82 -13.90 -12.79 -4.02
C VAL A 82 -12.93 -13.96 -4.18
N THR A 83 -13.07 -14.74 -5.25
CA THR A 83 -12.20 -15.89 -5.54
C THR A 83 -10.76 -15.47 -5.79
N GLU A 84 -10.55 -14.45 -6.63
CA GLU A 84 -9.21 -13.93 -6.95
C GLU A 84 -8.55 -13.31 -5.71
N HIS A 85 -9.32 -12.55 -4.90
CA HIS A 85 -8.83 -11.94 -3.67
C HIS A 85 -8.40 -13.00 -2.64
N ALA A 86 -9.21 -14.04 -2.44
CA ALA A 86 -8.87 -15.14 -1.55
C ALA A 86 -7.62 -15.89 -2.01
N ALA A 87 -7.44 -16.06 -3.32
CA ALA A 87 -6.23 -16.68 -3.88
C ALA A 87 -4.97 -15.82 -3.64
N LEU A 88 -5.07 -14.49 -3.72
CA LEU A 88 -3.98 -13.58 -3.39
C LEU A 88 -3.64 -13.65 -1.89
N ALA A 89 -4.63 -13.63 -1.00
CA ALA A 89 -4.41 -13.79 0.43
C ALA A 89 -3.70 -15.11 0.75
N ALA A 90 -4.18 -16.23 0.19
CA ALA A 90 -3.56 -17.54 0.35
C ALA A 90 -2.12 -17.62 -0.22
N LEU A 91 -1.80 -16.86 -1.27
CA LEU A 91 -0.44 -16.74 -1.76
C LEU A 91 0.46 -16.08 -0.71
N LEU A 92 0.03 -14.96 -0.12
CA LEU A 92 0.80 -14.23 0.89
C LEU A 92 1.00 -15.09 2.16
N GLU A 93 -0.02 -15.83 2.60
CA GLU A 93 0.07 -16.75 3.74
C GLU A 93 1.07 -17.89 3.50
N ARG A 94 1.09 -18.48 2.28
CA ARG A 94 2.11 -19.50 1.91
C ARG A 94 3.53 -18.95 1.99
N GLU A 95 3.71 -17.65 1.71
CA GLU A 95 4.98 -16.96 1.84
C GLU A 95 5.26 -16.49 3.28
N ARG A 96 4.47 -16.98 4.26
CA ARG A 96 4.59 -16.73 5.70
C ARG A 96 4.40 -15.27 6.10
N ILE A 97 3.56 -14.57 5.36
CA ILE A 97 3.13 -13.21 5.68
C ILE A 97 1.82 -13.31 6.44
N GLU A 98 1.73 -12.69 7.60
CA GLU A 98 0.49 -12.56 8.33
C GLU A 98 -0.48 -11.69 7.52
N THR A 99 -1.67 -12.23 7.20
CA THR A 99 -2.69 -11.50 6.46
C THR A 99 -3.87 -11.17 7.36
N ILE A 100 -4.18 -9.89 7.48
CA ILE A 100 -5.38 -9.40 8.17
C ILE A 100 -6.39 -9.04 7.08
N VAL A 101 -7.48 -9.80 7.01
CA VAL A 101 -8.54 -9.60 6.01
C VAL A 101 -9.76 -9.02 6.70
N VAL A 102 -10.16 -7.82 6.27
CA VAL A 102 -11.35 -7.12 6.79
C VAL A 102 -12.37 -6.92 5.67
N GLU A 103 -13.63 -6.70 6.05
CA GLU A 103 -14.72 -6.49 5.11
C GLU A 103 -15.44 -5.17 5.44
N PRO A 104 -15.66 -4.26 4.46
CA PRO A 104 -16.43 -3.05 4.70
C PRO A 104 -17.90 -3.40 4.97
N ASP A 105 -18.51 -2.66 5.89
CA ASP A 105 -19.94 -2.71 6.20
C ASP A 105 -20.79 -1.91 5.20
N ASP A 106 -20.19 -1.05 4.40
CA ASP A 106 -20.85 -0.23 3.37
C ASP A 106 -20.55 -0.77 1.95
N PRO A 107 -21.58 -1.26 1.22
CA PRO A 107 -21.43 -1.75 -0.14
C PRO A 107 -21.06 -0.67 -1.18
N ASN A 108 -21.05 0.61 -0.79
CA ASN A 108 -20.59 1.70 -1.66
C ASN A 108 -19.06 1.87 -1.64
N LEU A 109 -18.34 1.21 -0.71
CA LEU A 109 -16.88 1.29 -0.61
C LEU A 109 -16.21 0.31 -1.58
N GLN A 110 -16.51 0.45 -2.88
CA GLN A 110 -16.04 -0.48 -3.91
C GLN A 110 -14.54 -0.46 -4.14
N ASP A 111 -13.88 0.72 -3.97
CA ASP A 111 -12.43 0.86 -4.08
C ASP A 111 -11.69 0.59 -2.74
N ALA A 112 -12.40 0.30 -1.63
CA ALA A 112 -11.75 -0.06 -0.37
C ALA A 112 -10.89 -1.32 -0.48
N ILE A 113 -11.09 -2.13 -1.51
CA ILE A 113 -10.20 -3.25 -1.91
C ILE A 113 -8.74 -2.80 -2.12
N PHE A 114 -8.51 -1.49 -2.29
CA PHE A 114 -7.20 -0.87 -2.43
C PHE A 114 -6.76 -0.12 -1.14
N PRO A 115 -6.50 -0.82 -0.02
CA PRO A 115 -6.18 -0.19 1.26
C PRO A 115 -4.84 0.54 1.27
N PHE A 116 -4.07 0.45 0.18
CA PHE A 116 -2.80 1.15 0.08
C PHE A 116 -2.96 2.66 0.05
N ASP A 117 -4.03 3.16 -0.63
CA ASP A 117 -4.18 4.59 -0.90
C ASP A 117 -4.66 5.42 0.30
N PRO A 118 -5.61 4.95 1.15
CA PRO A 118 -6.17 5.78 2.23
C PRO A 118 -5.26 5.97 3.45
N ILE A 119 -4.22 5.16 3.63
CA ILE A 119 -3.35 5.20 4.81
C ILE A 119 -1.88 5.02 4.45
N LEU A 120 -0.99 5.69 5.21
CA LEU A 120 0.46 5.48 5.16
C LEU A 120 0.93 5.02 6.54
N VAL A 121 1.63 3.88 6.62
CA VAL A 121 2.12 3.32 7.90
C VAL A 121 3.59 3.67 8.10
N THR A 122 3.90 4.26 9.26
CA THR A 122 5.24 4.60 9.70
C THR A 122 5.63 3.85 10.96
N GLU A 123 6.87 3.99 11.43
CA GLU A 123 7.34 3.42 12.71
C GLU A 123 6.64 4.01 13.93
N ALA A 124 6.03 5.20 13.82
CA ALA A 124 5.35 5.91 14.89
C ALA A 124 3.82 5.74 14.85
N GLY A 125 3.28 5.13 13.81
CA GLY A 125 1.84 4.94 13.60
C GLY A 125 1.41 5.18 12.16
N ALA A 126 0.11 5.16 11.94
CA ALA A 126 -0.48 5.39 10.64
C ALA A 126 -0.86 6.87 10.45
N ILE A 127 -0.68 7.36 9.23
CA ILE A 127 -1.18 8.66 8.78
C ILE A 127 -2.43 8.38 7.95
N LEU A 128 -3.54 9.00 8.31
CA LEU A 128 -4.77 8.96 7.54
C LEU A 128 -4.64 9.95 6.37
N LEU A 129 -4.69 9.44 5.18
CA LEU A 129 -4.58 10.24 3.97
C LEU A 129 -5.96 10.78 3.55
N ARG A 130 -5.98 11.84 2.75
CA ARG A 130 -7.21 12.39 2.22
C ARG A 130 -7.27 12.14 0.72
N MET A 131 -8.21 11.30 0.33
CA MET A 131 -8.36 10.87 -1.07
C MET A 131 -8.72 12.03 -1.98
N GLY A 132 -8.01 12.16 -3.11
CA GLY A 132 -8.33 13.08 -4.19
C GLY A 132 -9.60 12.68 -4.94
N LYS A 133 -9.86 11.36 -5.09
CA LYS A 133 -11.11 10.83 -5.63
C LYS A 133 -12.21 10.89 -4.56
N VAL A 134 -13.21 11.76 -4.75
CA VAL A 134 -14.28 12.04 -3.76
C VAL A 134 -15.00 10.75 -3.33
N LEU A 135 -15.28 9.84 -4.27
CA LEU A 135 -15.95 8.56 -4.00
C LEU A 135 -15.18 7.68 -3.00
N ARG A 136 -13.86 7.88 -2.86
CA ARG A 136 -13.00 7.11 -1.97
C ARG A 136 -12.78 7.75 -0.60
N GLN A 137 -13.23 8.99 -0.38
CA GLN A 137 -13.03 9.68 0.90
C GLN A 137 -13.64 8.92 2.10
N PRO A 138 -14.81 8.27 2.00
CA PRO A 138 -15.37 7.49 3.10
C PRO A 138 -14.53 6.26 3.51
N GLU A 139 -13.66 5.74 2.63
CA GLU A 139 -12.78 4.60 2.92
C GLU A 139 -11.83 4.89 4.09
N VAL A 140 -11.42 6.16 4.25
CA VAL A 140 -10.49 6.58 5.32
C VAL A 140 -11.10 6.33 6.70
N ALA A 141 -12.39 6.67 6.90
CA ALA A 141 -13.07 6.45 8.18
C ALA A 141 -13.26 4.96 8.48
N PHE A 142 -13.50 4.13 7.47
CA PHE A 142 -13.53 2.68 7.62
C PHE A 142 -12.17 2.14 8.08
N LEU A 143 -11.08 2.53 7.40
CA LEU A 143 -9.74 2.05 7.74
C LEU A 143 -9.21 2.64 9.06
N GLU A 144 -9.65 3.84 9.47
CA GLU A 144 -9.35 4.39 10.80
C GLU A 144 -9.89 3.48 11.91
N ARG A 145 -11.15 2.98 11.78
CA ARG A 145 -11.71 2.01 12.73
C ARG A 145 -10.90 0.72 12.77
N VAL A 146 -10.54 0.19 11.60
CA VAL A 146 -9.70 -1.02 11.49
C VAL A 146 -8.35 -0.83 12.19
N LEU A 147 -7.66 0.28 11.95
CA LEU A 147 -6.38 0.57 12.60
C LEU A 147 -6.50 0.68 14.13
N HIS A 148 -7.58 1.31 14.61
CA HIS A 148 -7.87 1.39 16.04
C HIS A 148 -8.04 -0.01 16.65
N ASP A 149 -8.82 -0.88 16.01
CA ASP A 149 -9.05 -2.25 16.49
C ASP A 149 -7.78 -3.11 16.46
N LEU A 150 -6.87 -2.82 15.53
CA LEU A 150 -5.55 -3.45 15.44
C LEU A 150 -4.52 -2.85 16.41
N GLY A 151 -4.87 -1.80 17.15
CA GLY A 151 -3.95 -1.13 18.08
C GLY A 151 -2.84 -0.35 17.39
N VAL A 152 -3.02 0.04 16.12
CA VAL A 152 -2.08 0.90 15.37
C VAL A 152 -2.43 2.36 15.68
N PRO A 153 -1.55 3.13 16.34
CA PRO A 153 -1.83 4.52 16.68
C PRO A 153 -1.93 5.39 15.42
N ILE A 154 -2.78 6.41 15.46
CA ILE A 154 -2.86 7.42 14.41
C ILE A 154 -1.86 8.53 14.70
N LEU A 155 -0.84 8.66 13.86
CA LEU A 155 0.19 9.69 13.95
C LEU A 155 -0.36 11.08 13.54
N GLY A 156 -1.28 11.10 12.59
CA GLY A 156 -1.89 12.33 12.07
C GLY A 156 -2.79 12.06 10.87
N ARG A 157 -3.31 13.15 10.29
CA ARG A 157 -4.16 13.09 9.11
C ARG A 157 -3.90 14.25 8.15
N ILE A 158 -4.26 14.04 6.89
CA ILE A 158 -4.26 15.09 5.86
C ILE A 158 -5.63 15.74 5.85
N ASP A 159 -5.67 17.04 6.08
CA ASP A 159 -6.89 17.83 6.12
C ASP A 159 -7.07 18.69 4.86
N SER A 160 -8.30 19.11 4.61
CA SER A 160 -8.64 20.06 3.51
C SER A 160 -7.82 21.34 3.64
N PRO A 161 -7.30 21.92 2.53
CA PRO A 161 -7.51 21.54 1.14
C PRO A 161 -6.50 20.46 0.63
N GLY A 162 -5.62 19.92 1.49
CA GLY A 162 -4.67 18.89 1.13
C GLY A 162 -5.35 17.62 0.64
N THR A 163 -4.76 16.96 -0.36
CA THR A 163 -5.06 15.60 -0.78
C THR A 163 -3.76 14.82 -0.95
N VAL A 164 -3.75 13.57 -0.52
CA VAL A 164 -2.68 12.60 -0.74
C VAL A 164 -3.32 11.23 -0.89
N GLU A 165 -2.90 10.49 -1.91
CA GLU A 165 -3.21 9.06 -2.05
C GLU A 165 -1.91 8.25 -1.91
N GLY A 166 -1.97 7.11 -1.22
CA GLY A 166 -0.80 6.29 -0.91
C GLY A 166 -0.06 5.77 -2.14
N GLY A 167 -0.77 5.60 -3.26
CA GLY A 167 -0.17 5.25 -4.55
C GLY A 167 0.82 6.28 -5.09
N ASP A 168 0.76 7.52 -4.60
CA ASP A 168 1.75 8.56 -4.88
C ASP A 168 2.91 8.59 -3.87
N CYS A 169 2.91 7.71 -2.86
CA CYS A 169 3.91 7.67 -1.78
C CYS A 169 4.86 6.48 -1.95
N LEU A 170 6.12 6.76 -2.23
CA LEU A 170 7.17 5.77 -2.48
C LEU A 170 8.30 5.92 -1.46
N TRP A 171 8.50 4.94 -0.59
CA TRP A 171 9.69 4.84 0.23
C TRP A 171 10.88 4.40 -0.62
N LEU A 172 11.84 5.30 -0.85
CA LEU A 172 13.12 4.98 -1.49
C LEU A 172 14.07 4.28 -0.52
N ASP A 173 14.06 4.74 0.70
CA ASP A 173 14.65 4.16 1.89
C ASP A 173 13.84 4.59 3.13
N GLU A 174 14.24 4.18 4.33
CA GLU A 174 13.54 4.44 5.59
C GLU A 174 13.42 5.93 5.95
N ARG A 175 14.24 6.79 5.34
CA ARG A 175 14.33 8.23 5.62
C ARG A 175 14.02 9.10 4.41
N THR A 176 13.70 8.49 3.25
CA THR A 176 13.39 9.21 2.02
C THR A 176 12.05 8.76 1.45
N LEU A 177 11.07 9.64 1.50
CA LEU A 177 9.75 9.44 0.93
C LEU A 177 9.61 10.30 -0.34
N VAL A 178 9.54 9.66 -1.51
CA VAL A 178 9.20 10.35 -2.75
C VAL A 178 7.69 10.41 -2.88
N VAL A 179 7.15 11.61 -3.19
CA VAL A 179 5.71 11.83 -3.33
C VAL A 179 5.41 12.40 -4.71
N GLY A 180 4.58 11.69 -5.46
CA GLY A 180 4.07 12.13 -6.75
C GLY A 180 3.05 13.24 -6.58
N ARG A 181 3.32 14.43 -7.16
CA ARG A 181 2.29 15.46 -7.34
C ARG A 181 1.48 15.10 -8.57
N SER A 182 0.19 14.86 -8.36
CA SER A 182 -0.72 14.32 -9.37
C SER A 182 -2.10 14.99 -9.27
N TYR A 183 -3.08 14.51 -10.04
CA TYR A 183 -4.49 14.89 -9.85
C TYR A 183 -5.11 14.34 -8.56
N ARG A 184 -4.43 13.39 -7.90
CA ARG A 184 -4.87 12.76 -6.65
C ARG A 184 -4.16 13.33 -5.42
N THR A 185 -2.94 13.83 -5.61
CA THR A 185 -2.07 14.38 -4.56
C THR A 185 -1.66 15.80 -4.93
N ASN A 186 -1.94 16.77 -4.06
CA ASN A 186 -1.66 18.18 -4.30
C ASN A 186 -0.58 18.75 -3.36
N ASP A 187 -0.10 19.95 -3.67
CA ASP A 187 0.97 20.61 -2.92
C ASP A 187 0.62 20.81 -1.42
N ALA A 188 -0.63 21.14 -1.12
CA ALA A 188 -1.07 21.30 0.27
C ALA A 188 -1.01 19.97 1.05
N GLY A 189 -1.38 18.87 0.41
CA GLY A 189 -1.27 17.53 0.99
C GLY A 189 0.20 17.11 1.19
N ILE A 190 1.05 17.34 0.20
CA ILE A 190 2.49 17.06 0.29
C ILE A 190 3.13 17.83 1.44
N THR A 191 2.78 19.13 1.60
CA THR A 191 3.29 19.95 2.71
C THR A 191 2.88 19.39 4.06
N GLN A 192 1.59 19.05 4.25
CA GLN A 192 1.11 18.46 5.50
C GLN A 192 1.78 17.12 5.78
N LEU A 193 1.92 16.26 4.76
CA LEU A 193 2.60 14.98 4.91
C LEU A 193 4.06 15.17 5.36
N ALA A 194 4.78 16.11 4.73
CA ALA A 194 6.16 16.41 5.10
C ALA A 194 6.28 16.89 6.55
N GLU A 195 5.34 17.70 7.04
CA GLU A 195 5.30 18.12 8.44
C GLU A 195 5.06 16.95 9.41
N LEU A 196 4.18 16.02 9.06
CA LEU A 196 3.88 14.84 9.88
C LEU A 196 5.05 13.86 9.98
N VAL A 197 5.83 13.67 8.90
CA VAL A 197 6.96 12.73 8.89
C VAL A 197 8.30 13.35 9.30
N ARG A 198 8.41 14.67 9.31
CA ARG A 198 9.64 15.39 9.71
C ARG A 198 10.17 15.01 11.09
N PRO A 199 9.33 14.85 12.17
CA PRO A 199 9.81 14.41 13.46
C PRO A 199 10.46 13.02 13.45
N LEU A 200 10.15 12.20 12.45
CA LEU A 200 10.75 10.87 12.25
C LEU A 200 12.08 10.95 11.48
N GLY A 201 12.55 12.14 11.14
CA GLY A 201 13.77 12.34 10.34
C GLY A 201 13.61 11.92 8.88
N VAL A 202 12.38 11.94 8.37
CA VAL A 202 12.07 11.60 6.97
C VAL A 202 12.09 12.85 6.10
N GLU A 203 12.84 12.79 5.00
CA GLU A 203 12.81 13.77 3.92
C GLU A 203 11.71 13.43 2.92
N VAL A 204 10.89 14.41 2.53
CA VAL A 204 9.90 14.29 1.46
C VAL A 204 10.41 14.96 0.19
N ILE A 205 10.49 14.20 -0.89
CA ILE A 205 10.90 14.67 -2.22
C ILE A 205 9.68 14.63 -3.14
N ALA A 206 9.15 15.80 -3.50
CA ALA A 206 8.05 15.90 -4.45
C ALA A 206 8.56 15.76 -5.90
N VAL A 207 7.81 15.03 -6.73
CA VAL A 207 8.02 14.90 -8.18
C VAL A 207 6.70 15.08 -8.92
N ASP A 208 6.72 15.91 -9.98
CA ASP A 208 5.52 16.15 -10.79
C ASP A 208 5.26 14.98 -11.73
N LEU A 209 4.08 14.36 -11.63
CA LEU A 209 3.67 13.32 -12.56
C LEU A 209 3.14 13.92 -13.87
N PRO A 210 3.26 13.20 -15.00
CA PRO A 210 2.76 13.67 -16.29
C PRO A 210 1.24 13.79 -16.31
N HIS A 211 0.71 14.68 -17.16
CA HIS A 211 -0.72 14.85 -17.40
C HIS A 211 -1.39 13.54 -17.92
N TRP A 212 -0.66 12.81 -18.74
CA TRP A 212 -1.10 11.58 -19.41
C TRP A 212 -2.50 11.74 -20.05
N HIS A 213 -3.55 11.05 -19.55
CA HIS A 213 -4.94 11.17 -20.06
C HIS A 213 -5.80 12.13 -19.21
N GLY A 214 -5.21 12.85 -18.26
CA GLY A 214 -5.87 13.88 -17.47
C GLY A 214 -6.55 13.38 -16.19
N PRO A 215 -7.39 14.23 -15.57
CA PRO A 215 -7.91 13.98 -14.22
C PRO A 215 -8.91 12.83 -14.13
N GLY A 216 -9.45 12.35 -15.26
CA GLY A 216 -10.35 11.20 -15.28
C GLY A 216 -9.65 9.86 -15.07
N GLU A 217 -8.32 9.83 -15.30
CA GLU A 217 -7.51 8.64 -15.16
C GLU A 217 -6.74 8.64 -13.84
N CYS A 218 -6.51 7.44 -13.31
CA CYS A 218 -5.65 7.28 -12.15
C CYS A 218 -4.22 7.01 -12.60
N LEU A 219 -3.32 7.99 -12.48
CA LEU A 219 -1.89 7.81 -12.65
C LEU A 219 -1.20 8.17 -11.34
N HIS A 220 -0.91 7.17 -10.53
CA HIS A 220 -0.10 7.31 -9.33
C HIS A 220 1.39 7.15 -9.64
N LEU A 221 2.25 7.58 -8.73
CA LEU A 221 3.68 7.32 -8.79
C LEU A 221 3.98 5.82 -8.89
N LEU A 222 3.28 4.99 -8.09
CA LEU A 222 3.39 3.53 -8.09
C LEU A 222 2.71 2.83 -9.30
N SER A 223 2.05 3.60 -10.17
CA SER A 223 1.67 3.11 -11.51
C SER A 223 2.85 3.12 -12.48
N LEU A 224 3.91 3.87 -12.16
CA LEU A 224 5.08 4.07 -13.02
C LEU A 224 6.27 3.20 -12.62
N LEU A 225 6.40 2.87 -11.33
CA LEU A 225 7.52 2.08 -10.83
C LEU A 225 7.23 1.39 -9.50
N SER A 226 7.96 0.30 -9.27
CA SER A 226 7.99 -0.40 -7.97
C SER A 226 9.42 -0.86 -7.66
N PRO A 227 10.02 -0.46 -6.54
CA PRO A 227 11.24 -1.08 -6.05
C PRO A 227 11.00 -2.55 -5.71
N VAL A 228 11.93 -3.41 -6.10
CA VAL A 228 11.91 -4.85 -5.82
C VAL A 228 13.15 -5.31 -5.04
N ASP A 229 14.15 -4.43 -4.96
CA ASP A 229 15.32 -4.54 -4.08
C ASP A 229 15.80 -3.14 -3.70
N VAL A 230 16.79 -3.05 -2.84
CA VAL A 230 17.43 -1.77 -2.42
C VAL A 230 18.12 -1.04 -3.58
N ASP A 231 18.45 -1.76 -4.64
CA ASP A 231 19.15 -1.29 -5.83
C ASP A 231 18.46 -1.66 -7.16
N LEU A 232 17.25 -2.24 -7.13
CA LEU A 232 16.54 -2.71 -8.31
C LEU A 232 15.09 -2.20 -8.33
N VAL A 233 14.69 -1.60 -9.47
CA VAL A 233 13.33 -1.07 -9.66
C VAL A 233 12.74 -1.57 -10.98
N VAL A 234 11.48 -2.01 -10.95
CA VAL A 234 10.66 -2.21 -12.15
C VAL A 234 10.02 -0.89 -12.50
N ALA A 235 10.10 -0.44 -13.75
CA ALA A 235 9.57 0.87 -14.12
C ALA A 235 9.10 0.93 -15.57
N TYR A 236 8.20 1.87 -15.85
CA TYR A 236 7.80 2.24 -17.20
C TYR A 236 8.46 3.58 -17.61
N PRO A 237 9.64 3.55 -18.25
CA PRO A 237 10.47 4.72 -18.48
C PRO A 237 9.79 5.87 -19.23
N PRO A 238 8.89 5.64 -20.22
CA PRO A 238 8.28 6.73 -20.98
C PRO A 238 7.51 7.76 -20.14
N LEU A 239 7.03 7.39 -18.94
CA LEU A 239 6.27 8.28 -18.06
C LEU A 239 7.00 8.67 -16.78
N ILE A 240 8.24 8.21 -16.57
CA ILE A 240 9.02 8.58 -15.37
C ILE A 240 9.44 10.05 -15.46
N PRO A 241 9.09 10.88 -14.45
CA PRO A 241 9.57 12.26 -14.39
C PRO A 241 11.10 12.33 -14.40
N VAL A 242 11.67 13.31 -15.11
CA VAL A 242 13.14 13.48 -15.24
C VAL A 242 13.80 13.51 -13.87
N ARG A 243 13.27 14.31 -12.94
CA ARG A 243 13.79 14.42 -11.56
C ARG A 243 13.85 13.07 -10.85
N LEU A 244 12.82 12.22 -11.03
CA LEU A 244 12.82 10.90 -10.43
C LEU A 244 13.86 9.97 -11.08
N MET A 245 13.99 10.03 -12.41
CA MET A 245 15.00 9.25 -13.12
C MET A 245 16.42 9.64 -12.68
N GLU A 246 16.69 10.94 -12.50
CA GLU A 246 17.97 11.42 -11.97
C GLU A 246 18.22 10.96 -10.54
N LEU A 247 17.19 10.99 -9.68
CA LEU A 247 17.26 10.50 -8.31
C LEU A 247 17.58 9.00 -8.26
N LEU A 248 16.89 8.17 -9.06
CA LEU A 248 17.17 6.72 -9.15
C LEU A 248 18.61 6.44 -9.61
N ARG A 249 19.07 7.17 -10.64
CA ARG A 249 20.46 7.04 -11.13
C ARG A 249 21.48 7.48 -10.09
N SER A 250 21.26 8.58 -9.38
CA SER A 250 22.18 9.06 -8.34
C SER A 250 22.29 8.08 -7.17
N ARG A 251 21.25 7.28 -6.95
CA ARG A 251 21.20 6.19 -5.97
C ARG A 251 21.59 4.84 -6.53
N GLN A 252 22.08 4.77 -7.76
CA GLN A 252 22.58 3.58 -8.44
C GLN A 252 21.55 2.45 -8.60
N PHE A 253 20.25 2.79 -8.73
CA PHE A 253 19.23 1.80 -9.05
C PHE A 253 19.42 1.23 -10.45
N GLU A 254 19.43 -0.10 -10.54
CA GLU A 254 19.19 -0.81 -11.80
C GLU A 254 17.71 -0.78 -12.14
N LEU A 255 17.40 -0.68 -13.44
CA LEU A 255 16.04 -0.52 -13.91
C LEU A 255 15.63 -1.66 -14.85
N ILE A 256 14.57 -2.38 -14.48
CA ILE A 256 13.86 -3.31 -15.37
C ILE A 256 12.76 -2.52 -16.07
N ALA A 257 12.91 -2.35 -17.39
CA ALA A 257 11.94 -1.62 -18.18
C ALA A 257 10.72 -2.50 -18.51
N VAL A 258 9.53 -2.02 -18.15
CA VAL A 258 8.26 -2.61 -18.55
C VAL A 258 7.99 -2.26 -20.01
N PRO A 259 7.65 -3.24 -20.88
CA PRO A 259 7.29 -2.96 -22.27
C PRO A 259 5.91 -2.28 -22.38
N ASP A 260 5.71 -1.55 -23.49
CA ASP A 260 4.50 -0.74 -23.72
C ASP A 260 3.20 -1.56 -23.61
N GLU A 261 3.22 -2.80 -24.09
CA GLU A 261 2.07 -3.71 -24.08
C GLU A 261 1.69 -4.21 -22.67
N GLU A 262 2.63 -4.15 -21.70
CA GLU A 262 2.39 -4.58 -20.32
C GLU A 262 2.12 -3.40 -19.36
N PHE A 263 2.22 -2.16 -19.82
CA PHE A 263 1.84 -1.01 -19.01
C PHE A 263 0.33 -0.99 -18.69
N PRO A 264 -0.60 -1.21 -19.66
CA PRO A 264 -2.03 -1.27 -19.37
C PRO A 264 -2.43 -2.43 -18.44
N THR A 265 -1.64 -3.49 -18.36
CA THR A 265 -1.85 -4.64 -17.48
C THR A 265 -1.12 -4.50 -16.13
N GLN A 266 -0.81 -3.29 -15.71
CA GLN A 266 -0.18 -2.98 -14.43
C GLN A 266 1.23 -3.59 -14.26
N GLY A 267 1.98 -3.74 -15.36
CA GLY A 267 3.34 -4.29 -15.33
C GLY A 267 4.29 -3.61 -14.33
N PRO A 268 4.26 -2.26 -14.17
CA PRO A 268 5.10 -1.59 -13.19
C PRO A 268 4.66 -1.78 -11.73
N ASN A 269 3.42 -2.24 -11.47
CA ASN A 269 2.91 -2.41 -10.12
C ASN A 269 3.29 -3.79 -9.58
N VAL A 270 4.40 -3.85 -8.85
CA VAL A 270 4.98 -5.06 -8.28
C VAL A 270 5.07 -4.92 -6.76
N LEU A 271 4.59 -5.91 -6.02
CA LEU A 271 4.71 -5.94 -4.56
C LEU A 271 5.94 -6.76 -4.17
N ALA A 272 6.94 -6.13 -3.57
CA ALA A 272 8.05 -6.86 -2.95
C ALA A 272 7.62 -7.46 -1.60
N LEU A 273 7.77 -8.77 -1.46
CA LEU A 273 7.61 -9.52 -0.20
C LEU A 273 8.88 -9.48 0.65
N ALA A 274 10.02 -9.39 -0.01
CA ALA A 274 11.36 -9.20 0.52
C ALA A 274 12.25 -8.79 -0.66
N PRO A 275 13.51 -8.38 -0.47
CA PRO A 275 14.43 -8.13 -1.56
C PRO A 275 14.44 -9.28 -2.57
N ARG A 276 14.20 -8.96 -3.85
CA ARG A 276 14.12 -9.89 -4.99
C ARG A 276 13.08 -11.01 -4.86
N ARG A 277 12.06 -10.84 -4.03
CA ARG A 277 10.90 -11.74 -3.92
C ARG A 277 9.63 -10.93 -4.11
N CYS A 278 8.92 -11.12 -5.21
CA CYS A 278 7.85 -10.21 -5.60
C CYS A 278 6.63 -10.88 -6.21
N VAL A 279 5.49 -10.23 -6.01
CA VAL A 279 4.18 -10.59 -6.57
C VAL A 279 3.85 -9.66 -7.72
N ILE A 280 3.38 -10.20 -8.83
CA ILE A 280 3.00 -9.46 -10.04
C ILE A 280 1.80 -10.14 -10.71
N LEU A 281 1.00 -9.39 -11.47
CA LEU A 281 -0.04 -9.95 -12.34
C LEU A 281 0.55 -10.90 -13.37
N ARG A 282 -0.05 -12.09 -13.53
CA ARG A 282 0.45 -13.17 -14.41
C ARG A 282 0.52 -12.82 -15.88
N GLU A 283 -0.25 -11.85 -16.31
CA GLU A 283 -0.32 -11.41 -17.69
C GLU A 283 0.94 -10.69 -18.16
N ASN A 284 1.76 -10.19 -17.23
CA ASN A 284 2.98 -9.43 -17.51
C ASN A 284 4.18 -10.38 -17.76
N VAL A 285 4.07 -11.23 -18.74
CA VAL A 285 5.02 -12.35 -18.97
C VAL A 285 6.44 -11.90 -19.28
N ARG A 286 6.61 -10.76 -19.97
CA ARG A 286 7.93 -10.22 -20.32
C ARG A 286 8.58 -9.55 -19.10
N THR A 287 7.82 -8.82 -18.31
CA THR A 287 8.29 -8.24 -17.05
C THR A 287 8.65 -9.35 -16.05
N ILE A 288 7.87 -10.43 -15.97
CA ILE A 288 8.18 -11.62 -15.16
C ILE A 288 9.52 -12.22 -15.59
N ALA A 289 9.72 -12.48 -16.90
CA ALA A 289 10.95 -13.03 -17.41
C ALA A 289 12.18 -12.13 -17.13
N ALA A 290 12.01 -10.81 -17.22
CA ALA A 290 13.07 -9.85 -16.91
C ALA A 290 13.41 -9.81 -15.40
N LEU A 291 12.41 -9.91 -14.52
CA LEU A 291 12.60 -10.05 -13.07
C LEU A 291 13.36 -11.33 -12.72
N GLU A 292 12.98 -12.46 -13.31
CA GLU A 292 13.65 -13.75 -13.09
C GLU A 292 15.11 -13.72 -13.59
N ALA A 293 15.33 -13.10 -14.75
CA ALA A 293 16.68 -12.91 -15.31
C ALA A 293 17.56 -12.02 -14.41
N ALA A 294 16.95 -11.05 -13.69
CA ALA A 294 17.63 -10.23 -12.69
C ALA A 294 17.79 -10.94 -11.33
N GLY A 295 17.48 -12.23 -11.22
CA GLY A 295 17.63 -13.04 -10.01
C GLY A 295 16.49 -12.90 -9.00
N CYS A 296 15.30 -12.40 -9.41
CA CYS A 296 14.15 -12.35 -8.55
C CYS A 296 13.39 -13.68 -8.52
N THR A 297 12.83 -14.02 -7.36
CA THR A 297 11.78 -15.03 -7.24
C THR A 297 10.44 -14.37 -7.45
N VAL A 298 9.70 -14.78 -8.47
CA VAL A 298 8.45 -14.15 -8.87
C VAL A 298 7.25 -15.05 -8.54
N TYR A 299 6.21 -14.46 -7.98
CA TYR A 299 4.94 -15.11 -7.63
C TYR A 299 3.81 -14.48 -8.47
N PRO A 300 3.50 -15.05 -9.65
CA PRO A 300 2.41 -14.55 -10.48
C PRO A 300 1.05 -14.85 -9.84
N TYR A 301 0.16 -13.85 -9.81
CA TYR A 301 -1.23 -14.05 -9.36
C TYR A 301 -2.23 -13.72 -10.46
N GLN A 302 -3.45 -14.24 -10.29
CA GLN A 302 -4.57 -13.94 -11.17
C GLN A 302 -5.40 -12.79 -10.59
N GLY A 303 -5.67 -11.76 -11.40
CA GLY A 303 -6.35 -10.56 -10.93
C GLY A 303 -7.16 -9.86 -12.02
N GLN A 304 -7.89 -10.62 -12.83
CA GLN A 304 -8.71 -10.07 -13.92
C GLN A 304 -9.82 -9.16 -13.39
N GLU A 305 -10.37 -9.47 -12.21
CA GLU A 305 -11.44 -8.71 -11.60
C GLU A 305 -10.96 -7.75 -10.54
N ILE A 306 -10.07 -8.20 -9.65
CA ILE A 306 -9.58 -7.37 -8.55
C ILE A 306 -8.53 -6.34 -8.98
N SER A 307 -7.85 -6.57 -10.11
CA SER A 307 -6.76 -5.72 -10.60
C SER A 307 -7.07 -5.11 -11.95
N HIS A 308 -7.15 -5.92 -13.01
CA HIS A 308 -7.27 -5.43 -14.38
C HIS A 308 -8.55 -4.61 -14.58
N ASN A 309 -9.71 -5.12 -14.13
CA ASN A 309 -10.98 -4.41 -14.24
C ASN A 309 -10.99 -3.07 -13.49
N ARG A 310 -10.24 -2.96 -12.40
CA ARG A 310 -10.24 -1.82 -11.46
C ARG A 310 -8.98 -0.96 -11.50
N SER A 311 -8.05 -1.28 -12.40
CA SER A 311 -6.78 -0.56 -12.62
C SER A 311 -5.89 -0.45 -11.37
N GLY A 312 -5.79 -1.53 -10.55
CA GLY A 312 -4.92 -1.57 -9.37
C GLY A 312 -4.16 -2.89 -9.26
N GLY A 313 -2.84 -2.84 -9.05
CA GLY A 313 -1.98 -4.02 -8.94
C GLY A 313 -1.85 -4.56 -7.50
N PRO A 314 -0.92 -5.49 -7.25
CA PRO A 314 -0.79 -6.16 -5.95
C PRO A 314 -0.39 -5.20 -4.83
N THR A 315 0.35 -4.12 -5.12
CA THR A 315 0.65 -3.08 -4.14
C THR A 315 -0.62 -2.37 -3.69
N CYS A 316 -1.49 -2.00 -4.63
CA CYS A 316 -2.76 -1.33 -4.31
C CYS A 316 -3.69 -2.21 -3.45
N LEU A 317 -3.73 -3.52 -3.74
CA LEU A 317 -4.55 -4.52 -3.04
C LEU A 317 -4.10 -4.82 -1.61
N THR A 318 -2.95 -4.28 -1.18
CA THR A 318 -2.33 -4.61 0.11
C THR A 318 -1.88 -3.34 0.83
N ARG A 319 -2.06 -3.28 2.16
CA ARG A 319 -1.41 -2.27 2.98
C ARG A 319 -0.44 -2.97 3.93
N PRO A 320 0.88 -2.88 3.70
CA PRO A 320 1.88 -3.32 4.66
C PRO A 320 1.66 -2.64 6.02
N LEU A 321 1.47 -3.43 7.06
CA LEU A 321 1.39 -2.96 8.45
C LEU A 321 2.73 -3.13 9.15
N LEU A 322 3.49 -4.19 8.81
CA LEU A 322 4.80 -4.46 9.38
C LEU A 322 5.77 -4.96 8.31
N ARG A 323 6.92 -4.32 8.24
CA ARG A 323 8.12 -4.80 7.54
C ARG A 323 9.30 -4.81 8.50
N ASP A 324 10.22 -5.77 8.33
CA ASP A 324 11.49 -5.81 9.07
C ASP A 324 12.52 -4.95 8.34
N TRP A 325 13.11 -3.95 9.01
CA TRP A 325 14.24 -3.16 8.54
C TRP A 325 15.19 -2.83 9.67
#